data_299fae3fdc30d756afba743b7ec98b06
#
_entry.id   299fae3fdc30d756afba743b7ec98b06
#
_cell.length_a   1.000
_cell.length_b   1.000
_cell.length_c   1.000
_cell.angle_alpha   90.00
_cell.angle_beta   90.00
_cell.angle_gamma   90.00
#
_symmetry.space_group_name_H-M   'P 1'
#
loop_
_entity.id
_entity.type
_entity.pdbx_description
1 polymer ?
#
loop_
_entity_poly.entity_id
_entity_poly.type
_entity_poly.pdbx_seq_one_letter_code
_entity_poly.pdbx_strand_id
1 'polypeptide(L)'
;IMFCLKAFVIFLLIQVAVWVLRFLMDPNRARLKNRKFDETSMVFFRKLLVTVVYVLGVACILYLIPPLRTFATSILASAGIMAMAIGLASQEALSNFVSGIFIILAKPFRIGDIVTLDSGQTGKVTEIAIRHTIITTAENRQVIVPNSKINSAIITNSTINDTRTCVFVETCVAYS
;
A
#
# COMPACT_ATOMS: atom_id res chain seq x y z
N ILE A 1 35.23 -22.78 16.71
CA ILE A 1 34.75 -21.76 17.67
C ILE A 1 34.10 -20.58 16.90
N MET A 2 34.77 -19.99 15.91
CA MET A 2 34.26 -18.81 15.14
C MET A 2 32.99 -19.10 14.36
N PHE A 3 32.81 -20.32 13.85
CA PHE A 3 31.58 -20.79 13.17
C PHE A 3 30.39 -20.86 14.12
N CYS A 4 30.57 -21.54 15.28
CA CYS A 4 29.51 -21.64 16.29
C CYS A 4 29.08 -20.27 16.82
N LEU A 5 30.01 -19.34 16.97
CA LEU A 5 29.70 -17.98 17.42
C LEU A 5 28.85 -17.24 16.37
N LYS A 6 29.21 -17.33 15.08
CA LYS A 6 28.42 -16.71 13.99
C LYS A 6 27.00 -17.30 13.91
N ALA A 7 26.87 -18.64 13.96
CA ALA A 7 25.57 -19.29 13.96
C ALA A 7 24.71 -18.89 15.15
N PHE A 8 25.31 -18.78 16.34
CA PHE A 8 24.63 -18.33 17.54
C PHE A 8 24.15 -16.88 17.45
N VAL A 9 24.98 -15.97 16.90
CA VAL A 9 24.59 -14.57 16.69
C VAL A 9 23.41 -14.48 15.71
N ILE A 10 23.44 -15.21 14.59
CA ILE A 10 22.33 -15.24 13.63
C ILE A 10 21.07 -15.77 14.28
N PHE A 11 21.18 -16.86 15.05
CA PHE A 11 20.04 -17.41 15.77
C PHE A 11 19.43 -16.39 16.74
N LEU A 12 20.25 -15.66 17.51
CA LEU A 12 19.77 -14.57 18.38
C LEU A 12 19.08 -13.47 17.61
N LEU A 13 19.64 -13.05 16.47
CA LEU A 13 19.02 -12.02 15.62
C LEU A 13 17.64 -12.47 15.09
N ILE A 14 17.51 -13.73 14.70
CA ILE A 14 16.22 -14.31 14.28
C ILE A 14 15.22 -14.26 15.43
N GLN A 15 15.63 -14.68 16.64
CA GLN A 15 14.74 -14.68 17.80
C GLN A 15 14.30 -13.25 18.18
N VAL A 16 15.22 -12.29 18.14
CA VAL A 16 14.92 -10.88 18.38
C VAL A 16 13.95 -10.35 17.32
N ALA A 17 14.19 -10.63 16.04
CA ALA A 17 13.29 -10.21 14.95
C ALA A 17 11.89 -10.81 15.12
N VAL A 18 11.79 -12.10 15.44
CA VAL A 18 10.50 -12.77 15.69
C VAL A 18 9.81 -12.21 16.92
N TRP A 19 10.55 -11.92 17.98
CA TRP A 19 10.02 -11.31 19.21
C TRP A 19 9.47 -9.90 18.92
N VAL A 20 10.22 -9.06 18.18
CA VAL A 20 9.79 -7.73 17.78
C VAL A 20 8.53 -7.80 16.91
N LEU A 21 8.48 -8.71 15.93
CA LEU A 21 7.28 -8.91 15.09
C LEU A 21 6.07 -9.32 15.94
N ARG A 22 6.23 -10.27 16.85
CA ARG A 22 5.16 -10.71 17.77
C ARG A 22 4.69 -9.57 18.67
N PHE A 23 5.63 -8.77 19.18
CA PHE A 23 5.34 -7.64 20.04
C PHE A 23 4.58 -6.51 19.31
N LEU A 24 5.01 -6.15 18.08
CA LEU A 24 4.38 -5.11 17.28
C LEU A 24 2.99 -5.53 16.75
N MET A 25 2.84 -6.83 16.46
CA MET A 25 1.60 -7.39 15.90
C MET A 25 0.79 -8.17 16.94
N ASP A 26 0.84 -7.76 18.21
CA ASP A 26 0.02 -8.37 19.28
C ASP A 26 -1.44 -7.87 19.16
N PRO A 27 -2.42 -8.75 18.89
CA PRO A 27 -3.81 -8.38 18.76
C PRO A 27 -4.40 -7.77 20.05
N ASN A 28 -3.88 -8.16 21.21
CA ASN A 28 -4.34 -7.61 22.50
C ASN A 28 -4.03 -6.12 22.62
N ARG A 29 -2.91 -5.65 22.05
CA ARG A 29 -2.57 -4.22 22.00
C ARG A 29 -3.42 -3.43 21.02
N ALA A 30 -3.84 -4.06 19.92
CA ALA A 30 -4.73 -3.45 18.93
C ALA A 30 -6.15 -3.24 19.51
N ARG A 31 -6.64 -4.13 20.35
CA ARG A 31 -7.94 -4.00 21.07
C ARG A 31 -7.99 -2.75 21.96
N LEU A 32 -6.91 -2.44 22.65
CA LEU A 32 -6.82 -1.27 23.55
C LEU A 32 -6.93 0.06 22.78
N LYS A 33 -6.67 0.06 21.46
CA LYS A 33 -6.66 1.27 20.61
C LYS A 33 -7.98 1.49 19.84
N ASN A 34 -9.06 0.78 20.19
CA ASN A 34 -10.41 0.92 19.59
C ASN A 34 -10.45 0.84 18.04
N ARG A 35 -9.50 0.15 17.43
CA ARG A 35 -9.50 -0.12 15.99
C ARG A 35 -10.20 -1.45 15.75
N LYS A 36 -11.28 -1.43 14.98
CA LYS A 36 -11.94 -2.61 14.39
C LYS A 36 -11.02 -3.27 13.34
N PHE A 37 -9.81 -3.66 13.73
CA PHE A 37 -8.99 -4.53 12.89
C PHE A 37 -9.46 -5.97 13.12
N ASP A 38 -9.76 -6.67 12.04
CA ASP A 38 -10.08 -8.10 12.09
C ASP A 38 -8.91 -8.85 12.72
N GLU A 39 -9.12 -9.41 13.92
CA GLU A 39 -8.11 -10.17 14.65
C GLU A 39 -7.53 -11.29 13.79
N THR A 40 -8.37 -11.90 12.95
CA THR A 40 -8.00 -12.96 12.03
C THR A 40 -6.95 -12.50 11.02
N SER A 41 -7.11 -11.32 10.43
CA SER A 41 -6.16 -10.76 9.46
C SER A 41 -4.80 -10.50 10.11
N MET A 42 -4.79 -9.92 11.31
CA MET A 42 -3.54 -9.60 12.02
C MET A 42 -2.79 -10.89 12.44
N VAL A 43 -3.50 -11.91 12.91
CA VAL A 43 -2.92 -13.20 13.26
C VAL A 43 -2.35 -13.90 12.02
N PHE A 44 -3.07 -13.83 10.89
CA PHE A 44 -2.62 -14.41 9.62
C PHE A 44 -1.31 -13.75 9.14
N PHE A 45 -1.28 -12.42 9.03
CA PHE A 45 -0.09 -11.69 8.60
C PHE A 45 1.11 -11.91 9.54
N ARG A 46 0.88 -11.94 10.85
CA ARG A 46 1.92 -12.26 11.82
C ARG A 46 2.51 -13.65 11.58
N LYS A 47 1.66 -14.68 11.40
CA LYS A 47 2.13 -16.04 11.14
C LYS A 47 2.94 -16.11 9.84
N LEU A 48 2.44 -15.46 8.77
CA LEU A 48 3.11 -15.40 7.48
C LEU A 48 4.51 -14.77 7.60
N LEU A 49 4.62 -13.59 8.21
CA LEU A 49 5.89 -12.89 8.39
C LEU A 49 6.88 -13.69 9.26
N VAL A 50 6.40 -14.28 10.37
CA VAL A 50 7.23 -15.11 11.24
C VAL A 50 7.76 -16.33 10.48
N THR A 51 6.93 -16.97 9.64
CA THR A 51 7.36 -18.11 8.80
C THR A 51 8.45 -17.68 7.82
N VAL A 52 8.28 -16.55 7.13
CA VAL A 52 9.29 -16.02 6.21
C VAL A 52 10.61 -15.74 6.93
N VAL A 53 10.58 -15.11 8.12
CA VAL A 53 11.79 -14.85 8.92
C VAL A 53 12.50 -16.14 9.32
N TYR A 54 11.77 -17.19 9.71
CA TYR A 54 12.38 -18.48 10.03
C TYR A 54 12.99 -19.16 8.80
N VAL A 55 12.30 -19.18 7.66
CA VAL A 55 12.82 -19.77 6.43
C VAL A 55 14.12 -19.08 5.99
N LEU A 56 14.13 -17.76 5.94
CA LEU A 56 15.34 -16.98 5.62
C LEU A 56 16.44 -17.18 6.65
N GLY A 57 16.10 -17.22 7.93
CA GLY A 57 17.06 -17.44 9.00
C GLY A 57 17.72 -18.81 8.94
N VAL A 58 16.96 -19.87 8.67
CA VAL A 58 17.49 -21.22 8.46
C VAL A 58 18.41 -21.25 7.23
N ALA A 59 18.01 -20.64 6.11
CA ALA A 59 18.85 -20.54 4.92
C ALA A 59 20.18 -19.82 5.22
N CYS A 60 20.16 -18.74 6.00
CA CYS A 60 21.38 -18.04 6.43
C CYS A 60 22.29 -18.92 7.32
N ILE A 61 21.72 -19.70 8.23
CA ILE A 61 22.50 -20.63 9.07
C ILE A 61 23.12 -21.75 8.20
N LEU A 62 22.36 -22.33 7.28
CA LEU A 62 22.84 -23.35 6.35
C LEU A 62 23.98 -22.84 5.46
N TYR A 63 23.90 -21.57 5.04
CA TYR A 63 24.96 -20.91 4.24
C TYR A 63 26.31 -20.87 4.95
N LEU A 64 26.35 -20.84 6.29
CA LEU A 64 27.61 -20.88 7.04
C LEU A 64 28.32 -22.23 6.93
N ILE A 65 27.60 -23.33 6.67
CA ILE A 65 28.15 -24.68 6.60
C ILE A 65 28.67 -24.93 5.18
N PRO A 66 30.00 -25.05 4.94
CA PRO A 66 30.56 -25.16 3.61
C PRO A 66 29.89 -26.19 2.69
N PRO A 67 29.63 -27.44 3.15
CA PRO A 67 28.98 -28.45 2.29
C PRO A 67 27.50 -28.13 1.97
N LEU A 68 26.85 -27.26 2.74
CA LEU A 68 25.44 -26.92 2.55
C LEU A 68 25.22 -25.58 1.84
N ARG A 69 26.30 -24.85 1.46
CA ARG A 69 26.19 -23.55 0.81
C ARG A 69 25.42 -23.58 -0.49
N THR A 70 25.69 -24.57 -1.34
CA THR A 70 25.00 -24.71 -2.62
C THR A 70 23.49 -24.90 -2.39
N PHE A 71 23.11 -25.68 -1.41
CA PHE A 71 21.71 -25.89 -1.05
C PHE A 71 21.07 -24.60 -0.51
N ALA A 72 21.76 -23.90 0.39
CA ALA A 72 21.31 -22.62 0.94
C ALA A 72 21.15 -21.55 -0.13
N THR A 73 22.10 -21.43 -1.07
CA THR A 73 22.00 -20.49 -2.19
C THR A 73 20.85 -20.83 -3.12
N SER A 74 20.56 -22.10 -3.35
CA SER A 74 19.39 -22.53 -4.15
C SER A 74 18.08 -22.11 -3.49
N ILE A 75 17.95 -22.26 -2.16
CA ILE A 75 16.77 -21.79 -1.42
C ILE A 75 16.62 -20.28 -1.53
N LEU A 76 17.71 -19.52 -1.33
CA LEU A 76 17.68 -18.07 -1.40
C LEU A 76 17.37 -17.57 -2.82
N ALA A 77 17.94 -18.20 -3.86
CA ALA A 77 17.64 -17.90 -5.25
C ALA A 77 16.17 -18.15 -5.59
N SER A 78 15.63 -19.28 -5.17
CA SER A 78 14.21 -19.63 -5.36
C SER A 78 13.30 -18.66 -4.63
N ALA A 79 13.65 -18.26 -3.41
CA ALA A 79 12.92 -17.24 -2.65
C ALA A 79 12.95 -15.88 -3.35
N GLY A 80 14.07 -15.50 -3.97
CA GLY A 80 14.22 -14.28 -4.77
C GLY A 80 13.29 -14.28 -5.99
N ILE A 81 13.25 -15.38 -6.74
CA ILE A 81 12.35 -15.54 -7.90
C ILE A 81 10.88 -15.47 -7.44
N MET A 82 10.54 -16.12 -6.35
CA MET A 82 9.19 -16.08 -5.79
C MET A 82 8.81 -14.66 -5.34
N ALA A 83 9.72 -13.95 -4.68
CA ALA A 83 9.52 -12.57 -4.28
C ALA A 83 9.30 -11.63 -5.48
N MET A 84 10.05 -11.85 -6.58
CA MET A 84 9.85 -11.13 -7.84
C MET A 84 8.45 -11.40 -8.42
N ALA A 85 8.03 -12.67 -8.48
CA ALA A 85 6.70 -13.04 -8.99
C ALA A 85 5.58 -12.41 -8.16
N ILE A 86 5.69 -12.45 -6.82
CA ILE A 86 4.74 -11.80 -5.92
C ILE A 86 4.76 -10.27 -6.09
N GLY A 87 5.95 -9.67 -6.26
CA GLY A 87 6.12 -8.23 -6.50
C GLY A 87 5.40 -7.78 -7.78
N LEU A 88 5.58 -8.51 -8.89
CA LEU A 88 4.89 -8.25 -10.15
C LEU A 88 3.36 -8.43 -10.02
N ALA A 89 2.92 -9.49 -9.34
CA ALA A 89 1.49 -9.71 -9.07
C ALA A 89 0.87 -8.62 -8.18
N SER A 90 1.67 -7.97 -7.32
CA SER A 90 1.23 -6.93 -6.39
C SER A 90 1.47 -5.50 -6.91
N GLN A 91 2.00 -5.35 -8.13
CA GLN A 91 2.43 -4.05 -8.68
C GLN A 91 1.32 -3.00 -8.66
N GLU A 92 0.10 -3.36 -9.04
CA GLU A 92 -1.02 -2.42 -9.06
C GLU A 92 -1.41 -1.96 -7.64
N ALA A 93 -1.45 -2.88 -6.68
CA ALA A 93 -1.75 -2.54 -5.29
C ALA A 93 -0.70 -1.59 -4.70
N LEU A 94 0.59 -1.86 -4.96
CA LEU A 94 1.69 -1.01 -4.53
C LEU A 94 1.66 0.37 -5.20
N SER A 95 1.36 0.42 -6.51
CA SER A 95 1.20 1.67 -7.26
C SER A 95 0.08 2.54 -6.66
N ASN A 96 -1.06 1.95 -6.31
CA ASN A 96 -2.15 2.67 -5.67
C ASN A 96 -1.76 3.25 -4.31
N PHE A 97 -1.02 2.48 -3.51
CA PHE A 97 -0.53 2.92 -2.21
C PHE A 97 0.45 4.10 -2.33
N VAL A 98 1.45 3.98 -3.21
CA VAL A 98 2.46 5.02 -3.45
C VAL A 98 1.80 6.28 -4.01
N SER A 99 0.88 6.14 -4.98
CA SER A 99 0.13 7.27 -5.54
C SER A 99 -0.72 7.97 -4.49
N GLY A 100 -1.35 7.23 -3.56
CA GLY A 100 -2.08 7.82 -2.44
C GLY A 100 -1.20 8.69 -1.54
N ILE A 101 0.02 8.23 -1.25
CA ILE A 101 1.00 9.03 -0.49
C ILE A 101 1.36 10.30 -1.26
N PHE A 102 1.62 10.22 -2.57
CA PHE A 102 1.95 11.39 -3.39
C PHE A 102 0.80 12.40 -3.45
N ILE A 103 -0.45 11.95 -3.59
CA ILE A 103 -1.64 12.83 -3.57
C ILE A 103 -1.71 13.60 -2.25
N ILE A 104 -1.47 12.92 -1.11
CA ILE A 104 -1.51 13.55 0.22
C ILE A 104 -0.36 14.54 0.42
N LEU A 105 0.83 14.25 -0.12
CA LEU A 105 2.01 15.12 0.05
C LEU A 105 1.99 16.31 -0.92
N ALA A 106 1.76 16.07 -2.21
CA ALA A 106 1.78 17.09 -3.26
C ALA A 106 0.49 17.94 -3.29
N LYS A 107 -0.64 17.37 -2.83
CA LYS A 107 -1.96 18.02 -2.75
C LYS A 107 -2.39 18.68 -4.07
N PRO A 108 -2.40 17.97 -5.20
CA PRO A 108 -2.91 18.53 -6.46
C PRO A 108 -4.40 18.89 -6.36
N PHE A 109 -5.11 18.28 -5.44
CA PHE A 109 -6.46 18.61 -5.00
C PHE A 109 -6.61 18.27 -3.51
N ARG A 110 -7.65 18.78 -2.88
CA ARG A 110 -7.97 18.55 -1.47
C ARG A 110 -9.37 17.98 -1.31
N ILE A 111 -9.63 17.40 -0.15
CA ILE A 111 -11.01 17.00 0.21
C ILE A 111 -11.88 18.27 0.18
N GLY A 112 -12.97 18.22 -0.56
CA GLY A 112 -13.87 19.34 -0.78
C GLY A 112 -13.75 19.98 -2.16
N ASP A 113 -12.63 19.79 -2.89
CA ASP A 113 -12.44 20.33 -4.24
C ASP A 113 -13.35 19.63 -5.25
N ILE A 114 -13.74 20.39 -6.29
CA ILE A 114 -14.44 19.85 -7.46
C ILE A 114 -13.41 19.58 -8.54
N VAL A 115 -13.30 18.31 -8.91
CA VAL A 115 -12.34 17.82 -9.91
C VAL A 115 -13.05 17.16 -11.06
N THR A 116 -12.49 17.34 -12.27
CA THR A 116 -12.90 16.65 -13.48
C THR A 116 -11.72 15.79 -13.95
N LEU A 117 -11.95 14.49 -14.10
CA LEU A 117 -10.98 13.55 -14.65
C LEU A 117 -11.06 13.51 -16.18
N ASP A 118 -9.99 13.09 -16.83
CA ASP A 118 -9.93 12.86 -18.29
C ASP A 118 -10.99 11.88 -18.80
N SER A 119 -11.45 10.95 -17.95
CA SER A 119 -12.58 10.06 -18.21
C SER A 119 -13.94 10.78 -18.28
N GLY A 120 -13.98 12.11 -18.10
CA GLY A 120 -15.19 12.93 -18.11
C GLY A 120 -15.97 12.95 -16.80
N GLN A 121 -15.53 12.24 -15.77
CA GLN A 121 -16.20 12.21 -14.48
C GLN A 121 -15.88 13.48 -13.69
N THR A 122 -16.93 14.22 -13.32
CA THR A 122 -16.83 15.44 -12.53
C THR A 122 -17.52 15.26 -11.18
N GLY A 123 -16.91 15.71 -10.12
CA GLY A 123 -17.52 15.68 -8.79
C GLY A 123 -16.63 16.23 -7.70
N LYS A 124 -17.18 16.25 -6.48
CA LYS A 124 -16.51 16.71 -5.28
C LYS A 124 -15.70 15.59 -4.65
N VAL A 125 -14.43 15.83 -4.34
CA VAL A 125 -13.59 14.90 -3.58
C VAL A 125 -14.12 14.81 -2.15
N THR A 126 -14.62 13.66 -1.75
CA THR A 126 -15.18 13.43 -0.41
C THR A 126 -14.21 12.71 0.52
N GLU A 127 -13.36 11.82 -0.04
CA GLU A 127 -12.40 11.07 0.76
C GLU A 127 -11.15 10.76 -0.08
N ILE A 128 -9.99 10.81 0.57
CA ILE A 128 -8.71 10.33 0.03
C ILE A 128 -8.24 9.20 0.95
N ALA A 129 -8.47 7.97 0.53
CA ALA A 129 -8.01 6.78 1.23
C ALA A 129 -6.64 6.33 0.72
N ILE A 130 -6.05 5.34 1.39
CA ILE A 130 -4.68 4.88 1.12
C ILE A 130 -4.50 4.30 -0.30
N ARG A 131 -5.53 3.68 -0.89
CA ARG A 131 -5.50 3.02 -2.21
C ARG A 131 -6.47 3.61 -3.23
N HIS A 132 -7.42 4.44 -2.81
CA HIS A 132 -8.44 5.01 -3.69
C HIS A 132 -8.89 6.37 -3.17
N THR A 133 -9.42 7.17 -4.08
CA THR A 133 -10.07 8.44 -3.77
C THR A 133 -11.55 8.33 -4.14
N ILE A 134 -12.44 8.87 -3.31
CA ILE A 134 -13.88 8.88 -3.54
C ILE A 134 -14.28 10.28 -4.04
N ILE A 135 -14.94 10.30 -5.19
CA ILE A 135 -15.48 11.50 -5.81
C ILE A 135 -17.01 11.36 -5.83
N THR A 136 -17.73 12.33 -5.28
CA THR A 136 -19.19 12.34 -5.29
C THR A 136 -19.68 13.25 -6.41
N THR A 137 -20.43 12.71 -7.37
CA THR A 137 -21.00 13.47 -8.49
C THR A 137 -22.20 14.33 -8.04
N ALA A 138 -22.66 15.20 -8.93
CA ALA A 138 -23.84 16.05 -8.67
C ALA A 138 -25.13 15.22 -8.42
N GLU A 139 -25.21 14.01 -9.00
CA GLU A 139 -26.34 13.08 -8.79
C GLU A 139 -26.19 12.28 -7.47
N ASN A 140 -25.29 12.69 -6.59
CA ASN A 140 -24.99 11.99 -5.32
C ASN A 140 -24.51 10.53 -5.50
N ARG A 141 -23.84 10.24 -6.64
CA ARG A 141 -23.19 8.94 -6.87
C ARG A 141 -21.73 9.01 -6.41
N GLN A 142 -21.28 7.97 -5.74
CA GLN A 142 -19.88 7.84 -5.35
C GLN A 142 -19.09 7.09 -6.43
N VAL A 143 -18.10 7.75 -6.97
CA VAL A 143 -17.13 7.17 -7.91
C VAL A 143 -15.85 6.88 -7.14
N ILE A 144 -15.51 5.59 -7.04
CA ILE A 144 -14.30 5.11 -6.35
C ILE A 144 -13.21 4.95 -7.40
N VAL A 145 -12.20 5.83 -7.35
CA VAL A 145 -11.12 5.84 -8.34
C VAL A 145 -9.82 5.38 -7.68
N PRO A 146 -9.13 4.35 -8.23
CA PRO A 146 -7.82 3.95 -7.75
C PRO A 146 -6.82 5.11 -7.81
N ASN A 147 -6.02 5.30 -6.76
CA ASN A 147 -5.08 6.44 -6.68
C ASN A 147 -4.05 6.45 -7.82
N SER A 148 -3.62 5.28 -8.31
CA SER A 148 -2.71 5.17 -9.45
C SER A 148 -3.31 5.75 -10.73
N LYS A 149 -4.63 5.56 -10.95
CA LYS A 149 -5.35 6.13 -12.09
C LYS A 149 -5.45 7.64 -11.98
N ILE A 150 -5.77 8.16 -10.81
CA ILE A 150 -5.81 9.61 -10.55
C ILE A 150 -4.43 10.23 -10.76
N ASN A 151 -3.37 9.62 -10.24
CA ASN A 151 -2.01 10.16 -10.36
C ASN A 151 -1.49 10.19 -11.82
N SER A 152 -2.02 9.33 -12.70
CA SER A 152 -1.68 9.28 -14.13
C SER A 152 -2.66 10.06 -15.02
N ALA A 153 -3.82 10.46 -14.52
CA ALA A 153 -4.84 11.18 -15.25
C ALA A 153 -4.54 12.69 -15.34
N ILE A 154 -5.07 13.34 -16.37
CA ILE A 154 -5.17 14.80 -16.41
C ILE A 154 -6.35 15.19 -15.54
N ILE A 155 -6.06 16.01 -14.53
CA ILE A 155 -7.06 16.48 -13.56
C ILE A 155 -7.28 17.96 -13.75
N THR A 156 -8.53 18.35 -14.01
CA THR A 156 -8.95 19.74 -13.93
C THR A 156 -9.54 20.00 -12.56
N ASN A 157 -8.87 20.84 -11.75
CA ASN A 157 -9.37 21.26 -10.45
C ASN A 157 -10.02 22.65 -10.59
N SER A 158 -11.33 22.70 -10.39
CA SER A 158 -12.13 23.92 -10.59
C SER A 158 -12.18 24.83 -9.35
N THR A 159 -11.68 24.37 -8.20
CA THR A 159 -11.88 25.08 -6.91
C THR A 159 -10.61 25.31 -6.10
N ILE A 160 -9.44 24.91 -6.59
CA ILE A 160 -8.18 24.96 -5.84
C ILE A 160 -7.76 26.37 -5.42
N ASN A 161 -8.02 27.39 -6.25
CA ASN A 161 -7.65 28.77 -6.01
C ASN A 161 -8.85 29.68 -5.76
N ASP A 162 -9.99 29.41 -6.40
CA ASP A 162 -11.23 30.18 -6.28
C ASP A 162 -12.42 29.22 -6.45
N THR A 163 -13.45 29.42 -5.66
CA THR A 163 -14.68 28.61 -5.74
C THR A 163 -15.63 29.07 -6.85
N ARG A 164 -15.33 30.20 -7.50
CA ARG A 164 -16.12 30.73 -8.63
C ARG A 164 -15.73 29.99 -9.90
N THR A 165 -16.69 29.30 -10.49
CA THR A 165 -16.54 28.60 -11.78
C THR A 165 -17.44 29.25 -12.81
N CYS A 166 -16.91 29.53 -14.01
CA CYS A 166 -17.71 29.98 -15.13
C CYS A 166 -18.53 28.82 -15.70
N VAL A 167 -19.83 29.00 -15.76
CA VAL A 167 -20.76 28.07 -16.43
C VAL A 167 -21.27 28.75 -17.68
N PHE A 168 -21.07 28.14 -18.85
CA PHE A 168 -21.66 28.59 -20.10
C PHE A 168 -23.10 28.08 -20.16
N VAL A 169 -24.06 29.02 -20.24
CA VAL A 169 -25.47 28.71 -20.45
C VAL A 169 -25.82 29.05 -21.88
N GLU A 170 -26.11 28.09 -22.70
CA GLU A 170 -26.65 28.31 -24.03
C GLU A 170 -28.16 28.62 -23.94
N THR A 171 -28.54 29.82 -24.38
CA THR A 171 -29.95 30.23 -24.43
C THR A 171 -30.34 30.44 -25.88
N CYS A 172 -31.42 29.77 -26.35
CA CYS A 172 -32.02 30.03 -27.65
C CYS A 172 -32.90 31.30 -27.54
N VAL A 173 -32.55 32.30 -28.32
CA VAL A 173 -33.41 33.51 -28.47
C VAL A 173 -34.22 33.32 -29.76
N ALA A 174 -35.56 33.41 -29.65
CA ALA A 174 -36.44 33.42 -30.81
C ALA A 174 -36.24 34.73 -31.56
N TYR A 175 -35.86 34.63 -32.83
CA TYR A 175 -35.92 35.81 -33.75
C TYR A 175 -37.37 36.04 -34.09
N SER A 176 -37.87 37.23 -33.78
CA SER A 176 -39.16 37.77 -34.27
C SER A 176 -38.94 38.48 -35.58
#